data_269e0ad02e2a1c331b075488ff633dbb
#
_entry.id   269e0ad02e2a1c331b075488ff633dbb
#
_cell.length_a   1.000
_cell.length_b   1.000
_cell.length_c   1.000
_cell.angle_alpha   90.00
_cell.angle_beta   90.00
_cell.angle_gamma   90.00
#
_symmetry.space_group_name_H-M   'P 1'
#
loop_
_entity.id
_entity.type
_entity.pdbx_description
1 polymer ?
#
loop_
_entity_poly.entity_id
_entity_poly.type
_entity_poly.pdbx_seq_one_letter_code
_entity_poly.pdbx_strand_id
1 'polypeptide(L)'
;LEAAGVNVGDWIAFDPQPEVQPGGYINARYLDDKAAVAVLLTACKALKDSGASLPVDVHPLFTITEEVGSGASAALHGDIAEMVSLDIAI
;
A
#
# COMPACT_ATOMS: atom_id res chain seq x y z
N LEU A 1 10.05 26.39 -14.12
CA LEU A 1 9.82 24.95 -14.04
C LEU A 1 10.49 24.22 -15.20
N GLU A 2 10.30 24.65 -16.46
CA GLU A 2 10.94 24.04 -17.63
C GLU A 2 12.48 23.99 -17.53
N ALA A 3 13.10 25.05 -17.01
CA ALA A 3 14.55 25.08 -16.76
C ALA A 3 15.03 24.05 -15.72
N ALA A 4 14.12 23.49 -14.93
CA ALA A 4 14.37 22.38 -13.98
C ALA A 4 13.97 21.03 -14.56
N GLY A 5 13.62 20.96 -15.84
CA GLY A 5 13.23 19.73 -16.51
C GLY A 5 11.78 19.26 -16.23
N VAL A 6 10.95 20.14 -15.68
CA VAL A 6 9.55 19.83 -15.39
C VAL A 6 8.68 20.21 -16.59
N ASN A 7 7.87 19.27 -17.08
CA ASN A 7 7.01 19.44 -18.23
C ASN A 7 5.52 19.39 -17.85
N VAL A 8 4.67 19.89 -18.75
CA VAL A 8 3.22 19.73 -18.61
C VAL A 8 2.86 18.23 -18.69
N GLY A 9 2.13 17.75 -17.70
CA GLY A 9 1.77 16.34 -17.56
C GLY A 9 2.66 15.53 -16.61
N ASP A 10 3.74 16.10 -16.12
CA ASP A 10 4.55 15.45 -15.09
C ASP A 10 3.82 15.35 -13.75
N TRP A 11 4.03 14.24 -13.07
CA TRP A 11 3.47 14.02 -11.73
C TRP A 11 4.19 14.88 -10.69
N ILE A 12 3.40 15.50 -9.82
CA ILE A 12 3.90 16.26 -8.69
C ILE A 12 3.41 15.60 -7.40
N ALA A 13 4.32 15.16 -6.56
CA ALA A 13 4.02 14.64 -5.24
C ALA A 13 4.64 15.55 -4.18
N PHE A 14 3.88 15.82 -3.12
CA PHE A 14 4.43 16.49 -1.95
C PHE A 14 5.30 15.54 -1.15
N ASP A 15 6.35 16.05 -0.54
CA ASP A 15 7.17 15.31 0.41
C ASP A 15 6.28 14.74 1.54
N PRO A 16 6.32 13.42 1.79
CA PRO A 16 5.51 12.79 2.83
C PRO A 16 5.83 13.27 4.25
N GLN A 17 7.02 13.78 4.52
CA GLN A 17 7.50 14.30 5.80
C GLN A 17 7.16 13.37 6.98
N PRO A 18 7.67 12.13 7.00
CA PRO A 18 7.36 11.20 8.06
C PRO A 18 8.06 11.59 9.37
N GLU A 19 7.31 11.59 10.46
CA GLU A 19 7.78 11.84 11.81
C GLU A 19 7.37 10.70 12.73
N VAL A 20 8.32 10.14 13.47
CA VAL A 20 8.03 9.19 14.54
C VAL A 20 8.00 9.93 15.87
N GLN A 21 6.83 9.97 16.48
CA GLN A 21 6.60 10.65 17.76
C GLN A 21 7.09 9.79 18.94
N PRO A 22 7.48 10.41 20.08
CA PRO A 22 7.94 9.67 21.25
C PRO A 22 6.93 8.65 21.80
N GLY A 23 5.64 8.84 21.53
CA GLY A 23 4.57 7.89 21.90
C GLY A 23 4.41 6.70 20.96
N GLY A 24 5.27 6.56 19.92
CA GLY A 24 5.18 5.48 18.94
C GLY A 24 4.23 5.76 17.78
N TYR A 25 3.64 6.95 17.73
CA TYR A 25 2.81 7.37 16.60
C TYR A 25 3.68 7.78 15.41
N ILE A 26 3.17 7.53 14.22
CA ILE A 26 3.76 8.00 12.95
C ILE A 26 2.82 9.06 12.36
N ASN A 27 3.38 10.23 12.10
CA ASN A 27 2.70 11.31 11.40
C ASN A 27 3.36 11.49 10.03
N ALA A 28 2.57 11.42 8.96
CA ALA A 28 3.07 11.60 7.61
C ALA A 28 1.91 11.93 6.66
N ARG A 29 2.23 12.46 5.47
CA ARG A 29 1.30 12.47 4.34
C ARG A 29 1.20 11.06 3.74
N TYR A 30 0.09 10.74 3.12
CA TYR A 30 -0.13 9.50 2.35
C TYR A 30 -0.09 8.21 3.20
N LEU A 31 -0.43 8.31 4.49
CA LEU A 31 -0.65 7.11 5.32
C LEU A 31 -1.88 6.33 4.87
N ASP A 32 -2.78 6.99 4.21
CA ASP A 32 -3.84 6.42 3.40
C ASP A 32 -3.32 6.20 1.96
N ASP A 33 -3.08 4.94 1.52
CA ASP A 33 -3.06 3.80 2.41
C ASP A 33 -1.68 3.10 2.40
N LYS A 34 -0.60 3.88 2.47
CA LYS A 34 0.76 3.31 2.61
C LYS A 34 0.98 2.62 3.97
N ALA A 35 0.15 2.95 4.97
CA ALA A 35 0.20 2.27 6.26
C ALA A 35 -0.20 0.79 6.11
N ALA A 36 -1.31 0.47 5.45
CA ALA A 36 -1.72 -0.90 5.22
C ALA A 36 -0.75 -1.65 4.28
N VAL A 37 -0.17 -0.97 3.29
CA VAL A 37 0.92 -1.54 2.48
C VAL A 37 2.08 -1.99 3.36
N ALA A 38 2.53 -1.16 4.29
CA ALA A 38 3.62 -1.48 5.21
C ALA A 38 3.24 -2.63 6.17
N VAL A 39 2.01 -2.65 6.67
CA VAL A 39 1.48 -3.73 7.52
C VAL A 39 1.49 -5.06 6.75
N LEU A 40 0.96 -5.09 5.53
CA LEU A 40 0.89 -6.31 4.71
C LEU A 40 2.29 -6.84 4.37
N LEU A 41 3.21 -5.98 3.96
CA LEU A 41 4.60 -6.37 3.69
C LEU A 41 5.31 -6.89 4.93
N THR A 42 5.04 -6.30 6.10
CA THR A 42 5.61 -6.75 7.37
C THR A 42 5.05 -8.13 7.76
N ALA A 43 3.76 -8.36 7.57
CA ALA A 43 3.14 -9.66 7.78
C ALA A 43 3.73 -10.74 6.87
N CYS A 44 3.89 -10.44 5.58
CA CYS A 44 4.54 -11.34 4.62
C CYS A 44 5.98 -11.66 5.04
N LYS A 45 6.73 -10.65 5.50
CA LYS A 45 8.08 -10.85 6.00
C LYS A 45 8.10 -11.73 7.25
N ALA A 46 7.22 -11.49 8.20
CA ALA A 46 7.12 -12.27 9.43
C ALA A 46 6.80 -13.76 9.14
N LEU A 47 5.87 -14.01 8.22
CA LEU A 47 5.57 -15.37 7.74
C LEU A 47 6.79 -16.05 7.13
N LYS A 48 7.49 -15.36 6.24
CA LYS A 48 8.71 -15.86 5.62
C LYS A 48 9.79 -16.17 6.65
N ASP A 49 10.02 -15.27 7.60
CA ASP A 49 11.07 -15.43 8.61
C ASP A 49 10.73 -16.55 9.61
N SER A 50 9.46 -16.79 9.88
CA SER A 50 9.01 -17.89 10.75
C SER A 50 9.16 -19.28 10.12
N GLY A 51 9.32 -19.36 8.82
CA GLY A 51 9.32 -20.63 8.08
C GLY A 51 7.94 -21.32 8.06
N ALA A 52 6.87 -20.62 8.41
CA ALA A 52 5.52 -21.17 8.40
C ALA A 52 5.07 -21.52 6.97
N SER A 53 4.41 -22.66 6.86
CA SER A 53 3.72 -23.05 5.62
C SER A 53 2.28 -22.58 5.68
N LEU A 54 1.83 -21.95 4.61
CA LEU A 54 0.44 -21.54 4.48
C LEU A 54 -0.39 -22.67 3.87
N PRO A 55 -1.63 -22.87 4.33
CA PRO A 55 -2.52 -23.91 3.81
C PRO A 55 -3.09 -23.58 2.43
N VAL A 56 -3.02 -22.33 2.03
CA VAL A 56 -3.53 -21.80 0.75
C VAL A 56 -2.55 -20.79 0.18
N ASP A 57 -2.62 -20.56 -1.12
CA ASP A 57 -1.87 -19.50 -1.77
C ASP A 57 -2.41 -18.13 -1.35
N VAL A 58 -1.51 -17.21 -1.07
CA VAL A 58 -1.83 -15.83 -0.69
C VAL A 58 -1.23 -14.88 -1.70
N HIS A 59 -2.07 -14.02 -2.25
CA HIS A 59 -1.73 -13.06 -3.29
C HIS A 59 -1.87 -11.63 -2.78
N PRO A 60 -0.80 -10.97 -2.28
CA PRO A 60 -0.85 -9.56 -1.95
C PRO A 60 -1.12 -8.73 -3.21
N LEU A 61 -2.16 -7.93 -3.18
CA LEU A 61 -2.54 -7.04 -4.26
C LEU A 61 -2.40 -5.58 -3.80
N PHE A 62 -1.65 -4.80 -4.54
CA PHE A 62 -1.48 -3.36 -4.33
C PHE A 62 -2.06 -2.63 -5.54
N THR A 63 -3.01 -1.76 -5.32
CA THR A 63 -3.67 -1.00 -6.37
C THR A 63 -3.16 0.44 -6.40
N ILE A 64 -3.01 1.01 -7.59
CA ILE A 64 -2.51 2.39 -7.76
C ILE A 64 -3.67 3.38 -7.89
N THR A 65 -4.85 2.90 -8.33
CA THR A 65 -6.00 3.74 -8.66
C THR A 65 -7.19 3.47 -7.72
N GLU A 66 -6.94 2.99 -6.51
CA GLU A 66 -7.96 2.71 -5.51
C GLU A 66 -8.75 3.97 -5.15
N GLU A 67 -8.07 5.09 -4.90
CA GLU A 67 -8.62 6.40 -4.55
C GLU A 67 -9.61 6.99 -5.59
N VAL A 68 -9.62 6.44 -6.77
CA VAL A 68 -10.58 6.77 -7.84
C VAL A 68 -11.51 5.61 -8.18
N GLY A 69 -11.60 4.64 -7.29
CA GLY A 69 -12.57 3.53 -7.36
C GLY A 69 -12.22 2.45 -8.37
N SER A 70 -10.93 2.24 -8.66
CA SER A 70 -10.51 1.21 -9.61
C SER A 70 -9.21 0.53 -9.22
N GLY A 71 -8.78 -0.46 -10.01
CA GLY A 71 -7.49 -1.14 -9.86
C GLY A 71 -7.63 -2.60 -9.45
N ALA A 72 -8.33 -2.92 -8.37
CA ALA A 72 -8.48 -4.30 -7.89
C ALA A 72 -9.14 -5.21 -8.92
N SER A 73 -10.18 -4.75 -9.60
CA SER A 73 -10.93 -5.52 -10.59
C SER A 73 -10.09 -6.00 -11.78
N ALA A 74 -8.98 -5.35 -12.07
CA ALA A 74 -8.08 -5.74 -13.17
C ALA A 74 -7.24 -6.99 -12.85
N ALA A 75 -7.06 -7.31 -11.57
CA ALA A 75 -6.22 -8.40 -11.10
C ALA A 75 -7.01 -9.56 -10.45
N LEU A 76 -8.29 -9.34 -10.14
CA LEU A 76 -9.14 -10.38 -9.58
C LEU A 76 -9.56 -11.38 -10.67
N HIS A 77 -9.50 -12.66 -10.34
CA HIS A 77 -9.93 -13.77 -11.23
C HIS A 77 -10.79 -14.76 -10.45
N GLY A 78 -11.41 -15.74 -11.17
CA GLY A 78 -12.47 -16.60 -10.64
C GLY A 78 -12.06 -17.61 -9.57
N ASP A 79 -10.76 -17.84 -9.36
CA ASP A 79 -10.23 -18.87 -8.45
C ASP A 79 -9.90 -18.32 -7.06
N ILE A 80 -10.41 -17.13 -6.71
CA ILE A 80 -10.20 -16.50 -5.41
C ILE A 80 -11.32 -16.93 -4.47
N ALA A 81 -10.96 -17.64 -3.40
CA ALA A 81 -11.93 -18.11 -2.40
C ALA A 81 -12.28 -17.01 -1.38
N GLU A 82 -11.36 -16.13 -1.07
CA GLU A 82 -11.52 -15.06 -0.08
C GLU A 82 -10.70 -13.83 -0.46
N MET A 83 -11.24 -12.66 -0.20
CA MET A 83 -10.55 -11.39 -0.34
C MET A 83 -10.65 -10.61 0.98
N VAL A 84 -9.52 -10.12 1.45
CA VAL A 84 -9.42 -9.25 2.64
C VAL A 84 -8.92 -7.89 2.18
N SER A 85 -9.71 -6.86 2.43
CA SER A 85 -9.30 -5.47 2.20
C SER A 85 -8.68 -4.90 3.47
N LEU A 86 -7.55 -4.21 3.31
CA LEU A 86 -6.94 -3.40 4.37
C LEU A 86 -7.07 -1.95 3.93
N ASP A 87 -7.61 -1.14 4.83
CA ASP A 87 -7.87 0.27 4.57
C ASP A 87 -7.85 1.05 5.88
N ILE A 88 -7.85 2.37 5.81
CA ILE A 88 -7.99 3.21 7.00
C ILE A 88 -9.45 3.24 7.46
N ALA A 89 -9.65 3.51 8.76
CA ALA A 89 -10.96 3.79 9.32
C ALA A 89 -11.09 5.29 9.66
N ILE A 90 -12.18 5.90 9.24
CA ILE A 90 -12.60 7.26 9.56
C ILE A 90 -13.84 7.24 10.42
#